data_72159988599263f03044201c42380cdc
#
_entry.id   72159988599263f03044201c42380cdc
#
_cell.length_a   1.000
_cell.length_b   1.000
_cell.length_c   1.000
_cell.angle_alpha   90.00
_cell.angle_beta   90.00
_cell.angle_gamma   90.00
#
_symmetry.space_group_name_H-M   'P 1'
#
loop_
_entity.id
_entity.type
_entity.pdbx_description
1 polymer ?
#
loop_
_entity_poly.entity_id
_entity_poly.type
_entity_poly.pdbx_seq_one_letter_code
_entity_poly.pdbx_strand_id
1 'polypeptide(L)'
;MQLLKDRIRKDGKVKEGNVLKVDSFLNHQMDISLFQEIGKEFRRRFEGEEINKILTIEASGIGIACIVAQSFGVPVVFAKKTQTKNIAGDVYKSQVESYTHGRIYDIIVSKEFLGPD
;
A
#
# COMPACT_ATOMS: atom_id res chain seq x y z
N MET A 1 -12.27 11.54 -2.87
CA MET A 1 -13.32 10.59 -2.47
C MET A 1 -13.94 11.04 -1.17
N GLN A 2 -15.18 11.44 -1.24
CA GLN A 2 -15.84 12.05 -0.08
C GLN A 2 -16.04 11.07 1.07
N LEU A 3 -16.35 9.82 0.76
CA LEU A 3 -16.55 8.79 1.78
C LEU A 3 -15.31 8.62 2.66
N LEU A 4 -14.12 8.62 2.06
CA LEU A 4 -12.87 8.51 2.80
C LEU A 4 -12.60 9.75 3.65
N LYS A 5 -12.83 10.92 3.07
CA LYS A 5 -12.67 12.20 3.80
C LYS A 5 -13.57 12.27 5.04
N ASP A 6 -14.82 11.84 4.88
CA ASP A 6 -15.79 11.83 5.97
C ASP A 6 -15.37 10.84 7.06
N ARG A 7 -14.83 9.68 6.67
CA ARG A 7 -14.36 8.70 7.63
C ARG A 7 -13.14 9.20 8.41
N ILE A 8 -12.22 9.87 7.73
CA ILE A 8 -11.04 10.47 8.39
C ILE A 8 -11.49 11.52 9.41
N ARG A 9 -12.45 12.36 9.07
CA ARG A 9 -12.98 13.37 9.98
C ARG A 9 -13.68 12.75 11.18
N LYS A 10 -14.41 11.67 10.97
CA LYS A 10 -15.19 11.00 12.02
C LYS A 10 -14.30 10.20 12.97
N ASP A 11 -13.42 9.35 12.44
CA ASP A 11 -12.68 8.35 13.21
C ASP A 11 -11.18 8.59 13.26
N GLY A 12 -10.66 9.50 12.44
CA GLY A 12 -9.25 9.89 12.50
C GLY A 12 -8.95 10.68 13.76
N LYS A 13 -7.76 10.48 14.32
CA LYS A 13 -7.31 11.19 15.52
C LYS A 13 -6.02 11.93 15.21
N VAL A 14 -5.97 13.21 15.58
CA VAL A 14 -4.75 14.00 15.44
C VAL A 14 -3.98 13.94 16.74
N LYS A 15 -2.73 13.50 16.66
CA LYS A 15 -1.81 13.43 17.79
C LYS A 15 -0.78 14.57 17.71
N GLU A 16 0.02 14.72 18.75
CA GLU A 16 1.09 15.71 18.79
C GLU A 16 2.03 15.55 17.59
N GLY A 17 2.56 16.66 17.10
CA GLY A 17 3.45 16.68 15.96
C GLY A 17 2.74 16.53 14.61
N ASN A 18 1.45 16.86 14.53
CA ASN A 18 0.63 16.78 13.33
C ASN A 18 0.53 15.36 12.77
N VAL A 19 0.50 14.37 13.65
CA VAL A 19 0.33 12.97 13.25
C VAL A 19 -1.15 12.66 13.17
N LEU A 20 -1.60 12.24 11.99
CA LEU A 20 -2.97 11.74 11.79
C LEU A 20 -2.99 10.24 12.02
N LYS A 21 -3.78 9.80 12.99
CA LYS A 21 -3.93 8.40 13.33
C LYS A 21 -5.22 7.86 12.73
N VAL A 22 -5.09 6.87 11.84
CA VAL A 22 -6.21 6.25 11.12
C VAL A 22 -6.23 4.74 11.31
N ASP A 23 -5.72 4.29 12.44
CA ASP A 23 -5.49 2.88 12.70
C ASP A 23 -6.76 2.06 12.94
N SER A 24 -7.87 2.72 13.27
CA SER A 24 -9.12 2.01 13.55
C SER A 24 -9.83 1.51 12.28
N PHE A 25 -9.46 2.03 11.12
CA PHE A 25 -10.15 1.64 9.88
C PHE A 25 -9.22 1.43 8.68
N LEU A 26 -7.96 1.80 8.79
CA LEU A 26 -7.06 1.76 7.63
C LEU A 26 -5.85 0.85 7.83
N ASN A 27 -4.99 1.13 8.83
CA ASN A 27 -3.68 0.52 8.88
C ASN A 27 -3.38 -0.31 10.12
N HIS A 28 -4.36 -0.57 10.96
CA HIS A 28 -4.26 -1.55 12.04
C HIS A 28 -5.48 -2.44 12.04
N GLN A 29 -6.66 -1.85 12.21
CA GLN A 29 -7.91 -2.51 11.88
C GLN A 29 -8.32 -2.05 10.48
N MET A 30 -8.69 -2.98 9.63
CA MET A 30 -9.02 -2.69 8.24
C MET A 30 -10.52 -2.82 8.03
N ASP A 31 -11.15 -1.71 7.64
CA ASP A 31 -12.56 -1.71 7.29
C ASP A 31 -12.70 -2.16 5.84
N ILE A 32 -13.08 -3.40 5.64
CA ILE A 32 -13.12 -4.02 4.31
C ILE A 32 -14.18 -3.34 3.43
N SER A 33 -15.31 -2.96 3.98
CA SER A 33 -16.34 -2.26 3.21
C SER A 33 -15.82 -0.93 2.67
N LEU A 34 -15.08 -0.19 3.50
CA LEU A 34 -14.42 1.04 3.08
C LEU A 34 -13.39 0.76 1.98
N PHE A 35 -12.60 -0.29 2.15
CA PHE A 35 -11.59 -0.67 1.16
C PHE A 35 -12.21 -1.03 -0.18
N GLN A 36 -13.35 -1.69 -0.17
CA GLN A 36 -14.08 -2.00 -1.40
C GLN A 36 -14.50 -0.73 -2.15
N GLU A 37 -14.97 0.27 -1.43
CA GLU A 37 -15.33 1.56 -2.03
C GLU A 37 -14.09 2.30 -2.55
N ILE A 38 -12.97 2.22 -1.83
CA ILE A 38 -11.69 2.76 -2.29
C ILE A 38 -11.25 2.06 -3.59
N GLY A 39 -11.40 0.74 -3.65
CA GLY A 39 -11.08 -0.03 -4.85
C GLY A 39 -11.88 0.42 -6.07
N LYS A 40 -13.18 0.65 -5.88
CA LYS A 40 -14.06 1.17 -6.94
C LYS A 40 -13.61 2.56 -7.39
N GLU A 41 -13.20 3.41 -6.46
CA GLU A 41 -12.70 4.74 -6.77
C GLU A 41 -11.42 4.69 -7.59
N PHE A 42 -10.48 3.82 -7.23
CA PHE A 42 -9.27 3.61 -8.02
C PHE A 42 -9.63 3.11 -9.43
N ARG A 43 -10.53 2.15 -9.52
CA ARG A 43 -10.95 1.61 -10.81
C ARG A 43 -11.53 2.71 -11.70
N ARG A 44 -12.32 3.60 -11.13
CA ARG A 44 -12.90 4.72 -11.85
C ARG A 44 -11.83 5.71 -12.33
N ARG A 45 -10.87 6.03 -11.47
CA ARG A 45 -9.81 7.00 -11.78
C ARG A 45 -8.83 6.50 -12.85
N PHE A 46 -8.66 5.19 -12.91
CA PHE A 46 -7.79 4.56 -13.90
C PHE A 46 -8.57 3.94 -15.06
N GLU A 47 -9.80 4.40 -15.27
CA GLU A 47 -10.60 3.94 -16.39
C GLU A 47 -9.90 4.26 -17.71
N GLY A 48 -9.85 3.27 -18.59
CA GLY A 48 -9.14 3.42 -19.86
C GLY A 48 -7.66 3.10 -19.81
N GLU A 49 -7.08 2.99 -18.61
CA GLU A 49 -5.70 2.57 -18.43
C GLU A 49 -5.60 1.06 -18.33
N GLU A 50 -4.56 0.51 -18.93
CA GLU A 50 -4.30 -0.92 -18.86
C GLU A 50 -3.46 -1.22 -17.62
N ILE A 51 -4.13 -1.71 -16.56
CA ILE A 51 -3.48 -2.06 -15.31
C ILE A 51 -3.37 -3.58 -15.25
N ASN A 52 -2.17 -4.10 -15.15
CA ASN A 52 -1.93 -5.53 -15.10
C ASN A 52 -1.39 -6.03 -13.76
N LYS A 53 -1.07 -5.11 -12.85
CA LYS A 53 -0.49 -5.48 -11.56
C LYS A 53 -0.60 -4.33 -10.59
N ILE A 54 -0.74 -4.64 -9.31
CA ILE A 54 -0.70 -3.65 -8.23
C ILE A 54 0.58 -3.89 -7.44
N LEU A 55 1.35 -2.84 -7.24
CA LEU A 55 2.56 -2.90 -6.43
C LEU A 55 2.33 -2.13 -5.12
N THR A 56 2.68 -2.74 -4.03
CA THR A 56 2.63 -2.11 -2.71
C THR A 56 3.89 -2.45 -1.91
N ILE A 57 3.95 -2.00 -0.68
CA ILE A 57 5.08 -2.25 0.22
C ILE A 57 4.53 -2.86 1.52
N GLU A 58 5.23 -3.88 2.06
CA GLU A 58 4.86 -4.41 3.37
C GLU A 58 4.95 -3.32 4.45
N ALA A 59 4.15 -3.31 5.50
CA ALA A 59 3.15 -4.35 5.73
C ALA A 59 1.73 -3.81 5.59
N SER A 60 1.45 -2.57 6.05
CA SER A 60 0.09 -2.04 6.14
C SER A 60 -0.57 -1.79 4.79
N GLY A 61 0.21 -1.66 3.73
CA GLY A 61 -0.32 -1.47 2.38
C GLY A 61 -0.84 -2.73 1.72
N ILE A 62 -0.50 -3.91 2.23
CA ILE A 62 -0.86 -5.18 1.58
C ILE A 62 -2.37 -5.40 1.59
N GLY A 63 -3.01 -5.15 2.73
CA GLY A 63 -4.46 -5.38 2.85
C GLY A 63 -5.28 -4.57 1.85
N ILE A 64 -5.04 -3.26 1.81
CA ILE A 64 -5.76 -2.38 0.89
C ILE A 64 -5.42 -2.72 -0.57
N ALA A 65 -4.18 -3.04 -0.86
CA ALA A 65 -3.77 -3.40 -2.22
C ALA A 65 -4.51 -4.64 -2.73
N CYS A 66 -4.71 -5.64 -1.87
CA CYS A 66 -5.44 -6.85 -2.24
C CYS A 66 -6.90 -6.54 -2.63
N ILE A 67 -7.55 -5.67 -1.86
CA ILE A 67 -8.93 -5.30 -2.16
C ILE A 67 -9.02 -4.44 -3.41
N VAL A 68 -8.09 -3.50 -3.59
CA VAL A 68 -8.02 -2.69 -4.82
C VAL A 68 -7.78 -3.58 -6.03
N ALA A 69 -6.88 -4.57 -5.91
CA ALA A 69 -6.59 -5.49 -7.00
C ALA A 69 -7.79 -6.30 -7.44
N GLN A 70 -8.72 -6.62 -6.54
CA GLN A 70 -9.97 -7.28 -6.90
C GLN A 70 -10.77 -6.45 -7.91
N SER A 71 -10.76 -5.12 -7.77
CA SER A 71 -11.47 -4.24 -8.69
C SER A 71 -10.87 -4.24 -10.10
N PHE A 72 -9.59 -4.57 -10.22
CA PHE A 72 -8.88 -4.65 -11.50
C PHE A 72 -8.72 -6.08 -12.02
N GLY A 73 -8.96 -7.09 -11.17
CA GLY A 73 -8.76 -8.48 -11.54
C GLY A 73 -7.31 -8.84 -11.81
N VAL A 74 -6.38 -8.27 -11.05
CA VAL A 74 -4.94 -8.43 -11.28
C VAL A 74 -4.22 -8.89 -10.01
N PRO A 75 -3.02 -9.46 -10.13
CA PRO A 75 -2.25 -9.84 -8.95
C PRO A 75 -1.64 -8.63 -8.24
N VAL A 76 -1.27 -8.86 -6.99
CA VAL A 76 -0.54 -7.90 -6.17
C VAL A 76 0.87 -8.42 -5.96
N VAL A 77 1.84 -7.54 -6.10
CA VAL A 77 3.22 -7.80 -5.69
C VAL A 77 3.55 -6.83 -4.57
N PHE A 78 4.19 -7.31 -3.53
CA PHE A 78 4.61 -6.40 -2.47
C PHE A 78 6.13 -6.40 -2.33
N ALA A 79 6.68 -5.19 -2.27
CA ALA A 79 8.08 -5.00 -1.97
C ALA A 79 8.34 -5.29 -0.49
N LYS A 80 9.46 -5.89 -0.21
CA LYS A 80 9.82 -6.30 1.15
C LYS A 80 10.85 -5.36 1.73
N LYS A 81 10.65 -5.01 2.98
CA LYS A 81 11.68 -4.30 3.76
C LYS A 81 12.69 -5.32 4.26
N THR A 82 13.96 -5.06 4.04
CA THR A 82 14.97 -6.01 4.46
C THR A 82 16.21 -5.30 5.00
N GLN A 83 16.84 -5.95 5.97
CA GLN A 83 18.17 -5.59 6.44
C GLN A 83 19.19 -6.66 6.04
N THR A 84 18.73 -7.73 5.39
CA THR A 84 19.60 -8.84 5.04
C THR A 84 20.41 -8.54 3.78
N LYS A 85 21.69 -8.92 3.83
CA LYS A 85 22.63 -8.73 2.73
C LYS A 85 22.51 -9.82 1.66
N ASN A 86 21.85 -10.92 1.98
CA ASN A 86 21.73 -12.09 1.11
C ASN A 86 20.36 -12.09 0.44
N ILE A 87 20.32 -11.43 -0.72
CA ILE A 87 19.11 -11.42 -1.53
C ILE A 87 19.36 -12.35 -2.72
N ALA A 88 18.57 -13.42 -2.80
CA ALA A 88 18.68 -14.37 -3.89
C ALA A 88 17.96 -13.83 -5.13
N GLY A 89 18.62 -13.91 -6.27
CA GLY A 89 18.03 -13.55 -7.55
C GLY A 89 18.09 -12.07 -7.88
N ASP A 90 17.53 -11.72 -9.03
CA ASP A 90 17.49 -10.34 -9.50
C ASP A 90 16.35 -9.57 -8.85
N VAL A 91 16.69 -8.45 -8.25
CA VAL A 91 15.71 -7.60 -7.56
C VAL A 91 15.90 -6.14 -7.98
N TYR A 92 14.80 -5.40 -7.95
CA TYR A 92 14.86 -3.95 -7.87
C TYR A 92 15.08 -3.59 -6.42
N LYS A 93 15.90 -2.59 -6.17
CA LYS A 93 16.26 -2.18 -4.81
C LYS A 93 16.23 -0.67 -4.69
N SER A 94 15.70 -0.20 -3.56
CA SER A 94 15.71 1.22 -3.21
C SER A 94 15.86 1.35 -1.70
N GLN A 95 16.29 2.52 -1.25
CA GLN A 95 16.39 2.78 0.18
C GLN A 95 15.29 3.72 0.61
N VAL A 96 14.71 3.45 1.77
CA VAL A 96 13.73 4.34 2.40
C VAL A 96 14.07 4.54 3.85
N GLU A 97 13.78 5.74 4.33
CA GLU A 97 13.92 6.09 5.73
C GLU A 97 12.57 5.88 6.43
N SER A 98 12.60 5.13 7.53
CA SER A 98 11.41 4.94 8.35
C SER A 98 11.33 6.06 9.37
N TYR A 99 10.31 6.89 9.27
CA TYR A 99 10.06 7.96 10.27
C TYR A 99 9.78 7.39 11.66
N THR A 100 9.16 6.22 11.72
CA THR A 100 8.76 5.61 12.98
C THR A 100 9.95 5.05 13.74
N HIS A 101 10.93 4.51 13.04
CA HIS A 101 12.04 3.81 13.66
C HIS A 101 13.39 4.51 13.49
N GLY A 102 13.44 5.61 12.72
CA GLY A 102 14.69 6.33 12.47
C GLY A 102 15.76 5.49 11.75
N ARG A 103 15.35 4.44 11.04
CA ARG A 103 16.25 3.53 10.35
C ARG A 103 16.07 3.61 8.85
N ILE A 104 17.17 3.34 8.14
CA ILE A 104 17.14 3.21 6.68
C ILE A 104 16.98 1.73 6.35
N TYR A 105 15.97 1.42 5.55
CA TYR A 105 15.70 0.07 5.08
C TYR A 105 15.94 -0.03 3.59
N ASP A 106 16.41 -1.19 3.15
CA ASP A 106 16.34 -1.55 1.75
C ASP A 106 14.94 -2.08 1.46
N ILE A 107 14.37 -1.58 0.38
CA ILE A 107 13.12 -2.12 -0.17
C ILE A 107 13.49 -2.89 -1.42
N ILE A 108 13.06 -4.14 -1.48
CA ILE A 108 13.34 -5.01 -2.61
C ILE A 108 12.07 -5.60 -3.18
N VAL A 109 12.06 -5.79 -4.49
CA VAL A 109 11.03 -6.55 -5.18
C VAL A 109 11.68 -7.41 -6.26
N SER A 110 11.25 -8.66 -6.35
CA SER A 110 11.80 -9.59 -7.33
C SER A 110 11.44 -9.19 -8.76
N LYS A 111 12.41 -9.17 -9.64
CA LYS A 111 12.19 -8.94 -11.08
C LYS A 111 11.41 -10.05 -11.73
N GLU A 112 11.35 -11.24 -11.10
CA GLU A 112 10.52 -12.33 -11.55
C GLU A 112 9.03 -11.98 -11.54
N PHE A 113 8.60 -11.20 -10.53
CA PHE A 113 7.19 -10.86 -10.33
C PHE A 113 6.84 -9.45 -10.78
N LEU A 114 7.83 -8.62 -11.07
CA LEU A 114 7.60 -7.25 -11.54
C LEU A 114 8.53 -6.99 -12.71
N GLY A 115 7.97 -6.99 -13.90
CA GLY A 115 8.69 -6.68 -15.13
C GLY A 115 8.63 -5.19 -15.46
N PRO A 116 9.28 -4.78 -16.55
CA PRO A 116 9.29 -3.37 -16.96
C PRO A 116 7.97 -2.89 -17.56
N ASP A 117 7.06 -3.81 -17.86
CA ASP A 117 5.78 -3.48 -18.52
C ASP A 117 4.65 -3.18 -17.54
#